data_79a6c2a401575a0000f3e22d404e7832
#
_entry.id   79a6c2a401575a0000f3e22d404e7832
#
_cell.length_a   1.000
_cell.length_b   1.000
_cell.length_c   1.000
_cell.angle_alpha   90.00
_cell.angle_beta   90.00
_cell.angle_gamma   90.00
#
_symmetry.space_group_name_H-M   'P 1'
#
loop_
_entity.id
_entity.type
_entity.pdbx_description
1 polymer ?
#
loop_
_entity_poly.entity_id
_entity_poly.type
_entity_poly.pdbx_seq_one_letter_code
_entity_poly.pdbx_strand_id
1 'polypeptide(L)'
;MLQENRDLTGKRNNAKMVIGYDLGRQFSQVSYYAVGVADPCTITPVAGTEQYNIPPVLCKRVGVSQWYYGKEALKNQGEEGILVDHLLEKALQGEEVLVEETTFDPVALLTLFIKRSLATLNMQVSLNRAEVFMFTVEELTPRMVEVLGKVVSGLQLKCPQICFQSHIESFYYYMLHQQAELWKREVFVFEYNDTLKTLRFQCNRHTTPRVVFIEHLDYPEMKRVDWAEDEAQRMA
;
A
#
# COMPACT_ATOMS: atom_id res chain seq x y z
N MET A 1 -8.89 12.14 -17.12
CA MET A 1 -10.30 11.95 -17.49
C MET A 1 -10.66 10.54 -17.03
N LEU A 2 -11.30 10.41 -15.86
CA LEU A 2 -11.77 9.11 -15.34
C LEU A 2 -12.91 8.65 -16.24
N GLN A 3 -12.65 7.76 -17.18
CA GLN A 3 -13.72 7.03 -17.84
C GLN A 3 -14.37 6.12 -16.83
N GLU A 4 -15.56 6.54 -16.35
CA GLU A 4 -16.49 5.60 -15.72
C GLU A 4 -16.68 4.43 -16.69
N ASN A 5 -16.24 3.25 -16.29
CA ASN A 5 -16.46 2.01 -17.03
C ASN A 5 -17.94 1.60 -16.89
N ARG A 6 -18.84 2.43 -17.39
CA ARG A 6 -20.22 2.07 -17.70
C ARG A 6 -20.23 1.60 -19.14
N ASP A 7 -20.62 0.37 -19.35
CA ASP A 7 -20.97 -0.05 -20.69
C ASP A 7 -22.13 0.84 -21.18
N LEU A 8 -22.30 0.96 -22.49
CA LEU A 8 -23.32 1.80 -23.12
C LEU A 8 -24.77 1.43 -22.71
N THR A 9 -24.96 0.36 -21.95
CA THR A 9 -26.26 -0.13 -21.46
C THR A 9 -26.55 0.27 -20.01
N GLY A 10 -25.62 0.95 -19.34
CA GLY A 10 -25.79 1.38 -17.93
C GLY A 10 -25.75 0.24 -16.90
N LYS A 11 -25.49 -0.99 -17.31
CA LYS A 11 -25.33 -2.12 -16.39
C LYS A 11 -23.96 -2.00 -15.71
N ARG A 12 -23.95 -2.09 -14.37
CA ARG A 12 -22.71 -2.21 -13.60
C ARG A 12 -21.99 -3.45 -14.11
N ASN A 13 -20.78 -3.27 -14.61
CA ASN A 13 -19.93 -4.39 -15.02
C ASN A 13 -19.68 -5.28 -13.80
N ASN A 14 -20.17 -6.52 -13.83
CA ASN A 14 -20.00 -7.53 -12.77
C ASN A 14 -18.66 -8.26 -12.88
N ALA A 15 -17.67 -7.70 -13.55
CA ALA A 15 -16.36 -8.30 -13.69
C ALA A 15 -15.73 -8.58 -12.32
N LYS A 16 -15.11 -9.72 -12.20
CA LYS A 16 -14.29 -10.11 -11.06
C LYS A 16 -13.15 -9.13 -10.89
N MET A 17 -12.73 -8.89 -9.66
CA MET A 17 -11.73 -7.88 -9.35
C MET A 17 -10.65 -8.45 -8.44
N VAL A 18 -9.42 -8.03 -8.68
CA VAL A 18 -8.27 -8.22 -7.78
C VAL A 18 -7.96 -6.86 -7.16
N ILE A 19 -7.76 -6.83 -5.85
CA ILE A 19 -7.30 -5.64 -5.12
C ILE A 19 -5.88 -5.90 -4.66
N GLY A 20 -4.97 -4.98 -4.94
CA GLY A 20 -3.64 -4.90 -4.37
C GLY A 20 -3.57 -3.78 -3.33
N TYR A 21 -3.11 -4.10 -2.15
CA TYR A 21 -2.83 -3.15 -1.09
C TYR A 21 -1.34 -3.21 -0.75
N ASP A 22 -0.60 -2.20 -1.17
CA ASP A 22 0.81 -2.06 -0.81
C ASP A 22 0.91 -1.33 0.54
N LEU A 23 1.40 -2.06 1.54
CA LEU A 23 1.54 -1.56 2.90
C LEU A 23 3.01 -1.30 3.19
N GLY A 24 3.42 -0.07 2.99
CA GLY A 24 4.76 0.42 3.32
C GLY A 24 4.81 1.16 4.64
N ARG A 25 6.03 1.42 5.12
CA ARG A 25 6.29 2.17 6.35
C ARG A 25 6.01 3.65 6.19
N GLN A 26 6.42 4.23 5.08
CA GLN A 26 6.21 5.66 4.78
C GLN A 26 4.97 5.91 3.94
N PHE A 27 4.65 5.00 3.02
CA PHE A 27 3.50 5.14 2.14
C PHE A 27 2.81 3.82 1.94
N SER A 28 1.50 3.90 1.77
CA SER A 28 0.67 2.81 1.29
C SER A 28 0.02 3.21 -0.02
N GLN A 29 -0.27 2.22 -0.87
CA GLN A 29 -1.00 2.42 -2.11
C GLN A 29 -2.09 1.36 -2.25
N VAL A 30 -3.17 1.71 -2.93
CA VAL A 30 -4.25 0.77 -3.23
C VAL A 30 -4.50 0.77 -4.72
N SER A 31 -4.44 -0.41 -5.30
CA SER A 31 -4.69 -0.63 -6.72
C SER A 31 -5.75 -1.70 -6.92
N TYR A 32 -6.43 -1.66 -8.03
CA TYR A 32 -7.34 -2.73 -8.43
C TYR A 32 -7.20 -3.07 -9.91
N TYR A 33 -7.48 -4.31 -10.23
CA TYR A 33 -7.59 -4.82 -11.58
C TYR A 33 -8.94 -5.49 -11.76
N ALA A 34 -9.71 -5.06 -12.74
CA ALA A 34 -10.96 -5.69 -13.10
C ALA A 34 -10.78 -6.54 -14.37
N VAL A 35 -11.28 -7.77 -14.35
CA VAL A 35 -11.19 -8.67 -15.51
C VAL A 35 -11.86 -8.01 -16.73
N GLY A 36 -11.12 -7.92 -17.83
CA GLY A 36 -11.56 -7.28 -19.07
C GLY A 36 -11.12 -5.81 -19.21
N VAL A 37 -10.38 -5.25 -18.24
CA VAL A 37 -9.70 -3.97 -18.35
C VAL A 37 -8.24 -4.23 -18.68
N ALA A 38 -7.64 -3.38 -19.54
CA ALA A 38 -6.28 -3.62 -20.04
C ALA A 38 -5.22 -3.49 -18.93
N ASP A 39 -5.36 -2.48 -18.04
CA ASP A 39 -4.36 -2.12 -17.07
C ASP A 39 -4.94 -2.01 -15.66
N PRO A 40 -4.16 -2.29 -14.61
CA PRO A 40 -4.55 -2.00 -13.23
C PRO A 40 -4.68 -0.49 -13.01
N CYS A 41 -5.58 -0.11 -12.11
CA CYS A 41 -5.79 1.28 -11.70
C CYS A 41 -5.34 1.46 -10.25
N THR A 42 -4.47 2.44 -10.00
CA THR A 42 -4.14 2.88 -8.64
C THR A 42 -5.07 4.03 -8.24
N ILE A 43 -5.62 3.96 -7.04
CA ILE A 43 -6.54 4.99 -6.54
C ILE A 43 -5.79 6.22 -6.03
N THR A 44 -6.40 7.37 -6.22
CA THR A 44 -5.94 8.61 -5.58
C THR A 44 -6.79 8.88 -4.34
N PRO A 45 -6.19 9.09 -3.15
CA PRO A 45 -6.95 9.43 -1.94
C PRO A 45 -7.60 10.82 -2.04
N VAL A 46 -7.09 11.69 -2.89
CA VAL A 46 -7.64 13.03 -3.14
C VAL A 46 -8.12 13.11 -4.58
N ALA A 47 -9.42 13.32 -4.76
CA ALA A 47 -10.02 13.40 -6.09
C ALA A 47 -9.40 14.54 -6.92
N GLY A 48 -9.13 14.27 -8.21
CA GLY A 48 -8.57 15.24 -9.14
C GLY A 48 -7.06 15.45 -9.03
N THR A 49 -6.35 14.64 -8.24
CA THR A 49 -4.89 14.69 -8.12
C THR A 49 -4.26 13.39 -8.64
N GLU A 50 -2.99 13.43 -9.02
CA GLU A 50 -2.18 12.25 -9.34
C GLU A 50 -1.36 11.77 -8.12
N GLN A 51 -1.88 11.96 -6.92
CA GLN A 51 -1.21 11.58 -5.68
C GLN A 51 -1.74 10.22 -5.21
N TYR A 52 -0.94 9.19 -5.38
CA TYR A 52 -1.31 7.81 -5.07
C TYR A 52 -0.84 7.36 -3.68
N ASN A 53 0.17 8.02 -3.12
CA ASN A 53 0.78 7.68 -1.85
C ASN A 53 -0.10 8.15 -0.68
N ILE A 54 -0.41 7.23 0.23
CA ILE A 54 -1.18 7.47 1.44
C ILE A 54 -0.23 7.31 2.63
N PRO A 55 0.16 8.38 3.33
CA PRO A 55 0.96 8.26 4.55
C PRO A 55 0.26 7.39 5.59
N PRO A 56 0.93 6.37 6.18
CA PRO A 56 0.31 5.48 7.16
C PRO A 56 0.28 6.13 8.56
N VAL A 57 -0.50 7.19 8.67
CA VAL A 57 -0.67 7.98 9.89
C VAL A 57 -2.14 8.18 10.21
N LEU A 58 -2.46 8.28 11.49
CA LEU A 58 -3.76 8.65 12.02
C LEU A 58 -3.64 9.91 12.87
N CYS A 59 -4.67 10.72 12.93
CA CYS A 59 -4.76 11.82 13.86
C CYS A 59 -6.12 11.77 14.57
N LYS A 60 -6.08 11.68 15.91
CA LYS A 60 -7.28 11.72 16.75
C LYS A 60 -7.56 13.17 17.12
N ARG A 61 -8.76 13.64 16.85
CA ARG A 61 -9.20 14.95 17.33
C ARG A 61 -9.41 14.90 18.85
N VAL A 62 -8.86 15.89 19.54
CA VAL A 62 -8.94 16.00 21.01
C VAL A 62 -10.39 16.13 21.48
N GLY A 63 -10.75 15.41 22.53
CA GLY A 63 -12.07 15.45 23.17
C GLY A 63 -13.22 14.82 22.36
N VAL A 64 -12.99 14.30 21.16
CA VAL A 64 -14.04 13.65 20.34
C VAL A 64 -13.55 12.34 19.72
N SER A 65 -14.45 11.41 19.46
CA SER A 65 -14.12 10.11 18.85
C SER A 65 -14.03 10.22 17.32
N GLN A 66 -13.22 11.17 16.82
CA GLN A 66 -13.00 11.37 15.41
C GLN A 66 -11.53 11.12 15.04
N TRP A 67 -11.32 10.36 13.97
CA TRP A 67 -10.01 10.03 13.44
C TRP A 67 -9.88 10.48 11.99
N TYR A 68 -8.80 11.18 11.69
CA TYR A 68 -8.34 11.48 10.34
C TYR A 68 -7.26 10.48 9.94
N TYR A 69 -6.99 10.29 8.65
CA TYR A 69 -5.95 9.40 8.15
C TYR A 69 -5.18 10.03 6.99
N GLY A 70 -3.98 9.52 6.73
CA GLY A 70 -3.15 9.95 5.61
C GLY A 70 -2.84 11.44 5.64
N LYS A 71 -2.91 12.11 4.51
CA LYS A 71 -2.63 13.56 4.40
C LYS A 71 -3.57 14.44 5.23
N GLU A 72 -4.82 14.00 5.43
CA GLU A 72 -5.76 14.73 6.27
C GLU A 72 -5.31 14.67 7.75
N ALA A 73 -4.77 13.54 8.19
CA ALA A 73 -4.20 13.42 9.53
C ALA A 73 -3.03 14.38 9.74
N LEU A 74 -2.13 14.48 8.76
CA LEU A 74 -1.00 15.42 8.82
C LEU A 74 -1.43 16.89 8.87
N LYS A 75 -2.53 17.24 8.20
CA LYS A 75 -3.07 18.61 8.22
C LYS A 75 -3.76 18.98 9.54
N ASN A 76 -4.30 18.00 10.25
CA ASN A 76 -5.07 18.20 11.48
C ASN A 76 -4.25 17.95 12.76
N GLN A 77 -2.93 17.74 12.64
CA GLN A 77 -2.04 17.64 13.80
C GLN A 77 -1.84 19.02 14.46
N GLY A 78 -1.64 19.04 15.77
CA GLY A 78 -1.41 20.26 16.53
C GLY A 78 -2.24 20.31 17.81
N GLU A 79 -2.68 21.50 18.24
CA GLU A 79 -3.39 21.67 19.52
C GLU A 79 -4.71 20.88 19.60
N GLU A 80 -5.42 20.72 18.49
CA GLU A 80 -6.69 20.00 18.42
C GLU A 80 -6.57 18.57 17.91
N GLY A 81 -5.37 18.09 17.59
CA GLY A 81 -5.18 16.77 16.97
C GLY A 81 -3.89 16.07 17.37
N ILE A 82 -4.01 14.87 17.92
CA ILE A 82 -2.89 14.02 18.33
C ILE A 82 -2.55 13.07 17.18
N LEU A 83 -1.34 13.25 16.61
CA LEU A 83 -0.83 12.40 15.53
C LEU A 83 -0.33 11.05 16.09
N VAL A 84 -0.68 9.98 15.39
CA VAL A 84 -0.13 8.64 15.59
C VAL A 84 0.50 8.20 14.28
N ASP A 85 1.79 8.14 14.27
CA ASP A 85 2.63 7.72 13.15
C ASP A 85 3.25 6.33 13.36
N HIS A 86 4.08 5.88 12.42
CA HIS A 86 4.77 4.59 12.50
C HIS A 86 3.85 3.41 12.83
N LEU A 87 2.63 3.41 12.24
CA LEU A 87 1.57 2.45 12.57
C LEU A 87 2.00 1.00 12.34
N LEU A 88 2.74 0.75 11.24
CA LEU A 88 3.22 -0.60 10.92
C LEU A 88 4.28 -1.08 11.90
N GLU A 89 5.25 -0.22 12.23
CA GLU A 89 6.31 -0.53 13.18
C GLU A 89 5.76 -0.80 14.57
N LYS A 90 4.87 0.06 15.06
CA LYS A 90 4.20 -0.11 16.35
C LYS A 90 3.41 -1.43 16.41
N ALA A 91 2.72 -1.78 15.32
CA ALA A 91 2.00 -3.05 15.21
C ALA A 91 2.94 -4.27 15.22
N LEU A 92 4.09 -4.16 14.54
CA LEU A 92 5.10 -5.22 14.52
C LEU A 92 5.79 -5.40 15.87
N GLN A 93 6.05 -4.31 16.58
CA GLN A 93 6.65 -4.34 17.91
C GLN A 93 5.65 -4.72 19.01
N GLY A 94 4.35 -4.52 18.77
CA GLY A 94 3.29 -4.69 19.76
C GLY A 94 3.28 -3.55 20.78
N GLU A 95 3.73 -2.36 20.36
CA GLU A 95 3.84 -1.18 21.19
C GLU A 95 2.47 -0.50 21.36
N GLU A 96 1.91 -0.56 22.55
CA GLU A 96 0.66 0.11 22.87
C GLU A 96 0.77 1.62 22.70
N VAL A 97 -0.28 2.23 22.15
CA VAL A 97 -0.31 3.65 21.82
C VAL A 97 -1.23 4.40 22.76
N LEU A 98 -0.67 5.28 23.58
CA LEU A 98 -1.44 6.16 24.45
C LEU A 98 -1.88 7.40 23.66
N VAL A 99 -3.18 7.61 23.54
CA VAL A 99 -3.76 8.83 22.93
C VAL A 99 -4.76 9.42 23.91
N GLU A 100 -4.51 10.63 24.39
CA GLU A 100 -5.17 11.22 25.57
C GLU A 100 -4.98 10.30 26.78
N GLU A 101 -6.07 9.83 27.39
CA GLU A 101 -6.07 8.91 28.54
C GLU A 101 -6.40 7.47 28.13
N THR A 102 -6.45 7.17 26.84
CA THR A 102 -6.86 5.85 26.31
C THR A 102 -5.68 5.16 25.64
N THR A 103 -5.44 3.92 26.07
CA THR A 103 -4.46 3.03 25.43
C THR A 103 -5.11 2.25 24.29
N PHE A 104 -4.49 2.28 23.13
CA PHE A 104 -4.95 1.60 21.93
C PHE A 104 -4.00 0.47 21.54
N ASP A 105 -4.60 -0.65 21.11
CA ASP A 105 -3.86 -1.72 20.43
C ASP A 105 -3.31 -1.23 19.08
N PRO A 106 -2.00 -1.33 18.85
CA PRO A 106 -1.38 -0.84 17.60
C PRO A 106 -1.90 -1.57 16.36
N VAL A 107 -2.28 -2.84 16.47
CA VAL A 107 -2.88 -3.59 15.35
C VAL A 107 -4.29 -3.07 15.03
N ALA A 108 -5.05 -2.66 16.04
CA ALA A 108 -6.35 -2.03 15.84
C ALA A 108 -6.22 -0.67 15.15
N LEU A 109 -5.22 0.15 15.49
CA LEU A 109 -4.94 1.42 14.80
C LEU A 109 -4.50 1.20 13.36
N LEU A 110 -3.60 0.26 13.10
CA LEU A 110 -3.22 -0.11 11.73
C LEU A 110 -4.43 -0.59 10.92
N THR A 111 -5.30 -1.41 11.54
CA THR A 111 -6.55 -1.86 10.91
C THR A 111 -7.48 -0.70 10.59
N LEU A 112 -7.60 0.28 11.50
CA LEU A 112 -8.39 1.49 11.27
C LEU A 112 -7.88 2.29 10.08
N PHE A 113 -6.56 2.49 9.98
CA PHE A 113 -5.92 3.16 8.85
C PHE A 113 -6.24 2.46 7.52
N ILE A 114 -6.01 1.15 7.45
CA ILE A 114 -6.28 0.35 6.25
C ILE A 114 -7.77 0.39 5.88
N LYS A 115 -8.66 0.28 6.88
CA LYS A 115 -10.10 0.36 6.66
C LYS A 115 -10.52 1.71 6.07
N ARG A 116 -9.92 2.81 6.52
CA ARG A 116 -10.18 4.16 6.01
C ARG A 116 -9.69 4.33 4.58
N SER A 117 -8.48 3.86 4.25
CA SER A 117 -7.95 3.91 2.89
C SER A 117 -8.76 3.05 1.91
N LEU A 118 -9.24 1.87 2.34
CA LEU A 118 -10.15 1.03 1.56
C LEU A 118 -11.54 1.65 1.36
N ALA A 119 -12.01 2.46 2.30
CA ALA A 119 -13.27 3.18 2.12
C ALA A 119 -13.21 4.14 0.93
N THR A 120 -12.06 4.76 0.67
CA THR A 120 -11.83 5.59 -0.53
C THR A 120 -11.92 4.76 -1.81
N LEU A 121 -11.35 3.55 -1.84
CA LEU A 121 -11.53 2.62 -2.96
C LEU A 121 -13.00 2.26 -3.16
N ASN A 122 -13.73 1.99 -2.07
CA ASN A 122 -15.14 1.58 -2.14
C ASN A 122 -16.08 2.68 -2.70
N MET A 123 -15.64 3.93 -2.69
CA MET A 123 -16.34 5.03 -3.37
C MET A 123 -16.22 4.94 -4.89
N GLN A 124 -15.15 4.36 -5.40
CA GLN A 124 -14.87 4.23 -6.83
C GLN A 124 -15.34 2.88 -7.38
N VAL A 125 -15.08 1.80 -6.64
CA VAL A 125 -15.43 0.43 -7.02
C VAL A 125 -15.96 -0.34 -5.81
N SER A 126 -16.87 -1.30 -6.03
CA SER A 126 -17.42 -2.09 -4.93
C SER A 126 -16.44 -3.17 -4.45
N LEU A 127 -16.00 -3.09 -3.21
CA LEU A 127 -15.13 -4.10 -2.57
C LEU A 127 -15.75 -5.51 -2.56
N ASN A 128 -17.09 -5.60 -2.55
CA ASN A 128 -17.80 -6.90 -2.57
C ASN A 128 -17.58 -7.69 -3.87
N ARG A 129 -16.93 -7.09 -4.87
CA ARG A 129 -16.58 -7.73 -6.14
C ARG A 129 -15.17 -8.30 -6.15
N ALA A 130 -14.40 -8.08 -5.09
CA ALA A 130 -13.06 -8.60 -4.96
C ALA A 130 -13.10 -10.13 -4.82
N GLU A 131 -12.43 -10.83 -5.73
CA GLU A 131 -12.19 -12.28 -5.66
C GLU A 131 -10.86 -12.56 -4.96
N VAL A 132 -9.89 -11.67 -5.15
CA VAL A 132 -8.57 -11.75 -4.53
C VAL A 132 -8.24 -10.40 -3.90
N PHE A 133 -7.76 -10.45 -2.67
CA PHE A 133 -7.17 -9.31 -1.98
C PHE A 133 -5.72 -9.66 -1.65
N MET A 134 -4.79 -8.91 -2.24
CA MET A 134 -3.35 -9.11 -2.09
C MET A 134 -2.78 -7.99 -1.23
N PHE A 135 -2.22 -8.32 -0.07
CA PHE A 135 -1.31 -7.42 0.63
C PHE A 135 0.10 -7.60 0.10
N THR A 136 0.74 -6.50 -0.30
CA THR A 136 2.16 -6.46 -0.58
C THR A 136 2.88 -5.70 0.52
N VAL A 137 4.02 -6.22 0.94
CA VAL A 137 4.86 -5.65 1.99
C VAL A 137 6.34 -5.80 1.61
N GLU A 138 7.18 -4.99 2.20
CA GLU A 138 8.62 -5.04 1.94
C GLU A 138 9.19 -6.45 2.16
N GLU A 139 8.90 -7.06 3.31
CA GLU A 139 9.37 -8.39 3.68
C GLU A 139 8.29 -9.16 4.44
N LEU A 140 8.09 -10.44 4.06
CA LEU A 140 7.18 -11.36 4.74
C LEU A 140 7.89 -12.12 5.84
N THR A 141 8.09 -11.48 7.00
CA THR A 141 8.54 -12.17 8.21
C THR A 141 7.39 -12.90 8.90
N PRO A 142 7.64 -13.90 9.74
CA PRO A 142 6.60 -14.56 10.54
C PRO A 142 5.76 -13.55 11.36
N ARG A 143 6.41 -12.52 11.90
CA ARG A 143 5.73 -11.46 12.67
C ARG A 143 4.83 -10.60 11.78
N MET A 144 5.27 -10.26 10.57
CA MET A 144 4.45 -9.55 9.59
C MET A 144 3.20 -10.35 9.24
N VAL A 145 3.35 -11.65 8.97
CA VAL A 145 2.21 -12.55 8.66
C VAL A 145 1.21 -12.61 9.83
N GLU A 146 1.70 -12.69 11.08
CA GLU A 146 0.84 -12.66 12.27
C GLU A 146 0.05 -11.35 12.36
N VAL A 147 0.71 -10.20 12.19
CA VAL A 147 0.08 -8.88 12.25
C VAL A 147 -0.95 -8.73 11.12
N LEU A 148 -0.59 -9.08 9.88
CA LEU A 148 -1.51 -9.02 8.75
C LEU A 148 -2.73 -9.94 8.95
N GLY A 149 -2.54 -11.12 9.55
CA GLY A 149 -3.64 -12.03 9.90
C GLY A 149 -4.65 -11.40 10.86
N LYS A 150 -4.15 -10.69 11.88
CA LYS A 150 -5.00 -9.93 12.82
C LYS A 150 -5.70 -8.76 12.13
N VAL A 151 -5.00 -8.01 11.28
CA VAL A 151 -5.57 -6.92 10.47
C VAL A 151 -6.71 -7.44 9.60
N VAL A 152 -6.49 -8.52 8.84
CA VAL A 152 -7.51 -9.14 7.98
C VAL A 152 -8.74 -9.54 8.77
N SER A 153 -8.55 -10.14 9.95
CA SER A 153 -9.66 -10.49 10.85
C SER A 153 -10.47 -9.25 11.28
N GLY A 154 -9.77 -8.14 11.57
CA GLY A 154 -10.41 -6.87 11.97
C GLY A 154 -11.10 -6.13 10.82
N LEU A 155 -10.62 -6.30 9.58
CA LEU A 155 -11.21 -5.68 8.39
C LEU A 155 -12.55 -6.31 7.98
N GLN A 156 -12.76 -7.58 8.31
CA GLN A 156 -13.97 -8.34 7.95
C GLN A 156 -14.28 -8.30 6.44
N LEU A 157 -13.25 -8.41 5.61
CA LEU A 157 -13.40 -8.38 4.16
C LEU A 157 -14.18 -9.62 3.67
N LYS A 158 -15.19 -9.37 2.85
CA LYS A 158 -15.94 -10.43 2.15
C LYS A 158 -15.22 -10.80 0.84
N CYS A 159 -14.00 -11.27 0.94
CA CYS A 159 -13.18 -11.67 -0.20
C CYS A 159 -12.84 -13.16 -0.09
N PRO A 160 -13.09 -13.97 -1.13
CA PRO A 160 -12.83 -15.42 -1.10
C PRO A 160 -11.37 -15.79 -0.86
N GLN A 161 -10.44 -14.97 -1.37
CA GLN A 161 -9.03 -15.26 -1.29
C GLN A 161 -8.27 -14.00 -0.81
N ILE A 162 -7.52 -14.14 0.29
CA ILE A 162 -6.64 -13.10 0.81
C ILE A 162 -5.23 -13.68 0.83
N CYS A 163 -4.30 -12.95 0.21
CA CYS A 163 -2.91 -13.36 0.03
C CYS A 163 -1.96 -12.30 0.58
N PHE A 164 -0.78 -12.74 0.98
CA PHE A 164 0.33 -11.89 1.37
C PHE A 164 1.52 -12.17 0.45
N GLN A 165 2.23 -11.13 0.05
CA GLN A 165 3.34 -11.20 -0.89
C GLN A 165 4.41 -10.18 -0.52
N SER A 166 5.69 -10.53 -0.67
CA SER A 166 6.78 -9.59 -0.52
C SER A 166 6.97 -8.74 -1.79
N HIS A 167 7.67 -7.60 -1.67
CA HIS A 167 8.04 -6.80 -2.83
C HIS A 167 8.94 -7.59 -3.80
N ILE A 168 9.86 -8.40 -3.29
CA ILE A 168 10.73 -9.26 -4.12
C ILE A 168 9.89 -10.23 -4.96
N GLU A 169 8.89 -10.89 -4.36
CA GLU A 169 7.98 -11.76 -5.10
C GLU A 169 7.13 -10.99 -6.11
N SER A 170 6.68 -9.78 -5.75
CA SER A 170 5.91 -8.91 -6.65
C SER A 170 6.73 -8.54 -7.89
N PHE A 171 7.99 -8.14 -7.71
CA PHE A 171 8.90 -7.86 -8.81
C PHE A 171 9.22 -9.10 -9.64
N TYR A 172 9.39 -10.26 -9.00
CA TYR A 172 9.57 -11.53 -9.70
C TYR A 172 8.42 -11.83 -10.65
N TYR A 173 7.16 -11.74 -10.17
CA TYR A 173 5.99 -11.96 -11.00
C TYR A 173 5.82 -10.87 -12.06
N TYR A 174 6.10 -9.63 -11.75
CA TYR A 174 6.11 -8.54 -12.72
C TYR A 174 7.07 -8.84 -13.87
N MET A 175 8.30 -9.25 -13.55
CA MET A 175 9.33 -9.61 -14.52
C MET A 175 8.91 -10.75 -15.43
N LEU A 176 8.25 -11.78 -14.89
CA LEU A 176 7.78 -12.93 -15.67
C LEU A 176 6.78 -12.54 -16.78
N HIS A 177 6.07 -11.45 -16.59
CA HIS A 177 5.02 -10.98 -17.51
C HIS A 177 5.49 -9.89 -18.47
N GLN A 178 6.73 -9.44 -18.33
CA GLN A 178 7.26 -8.40 -19.22
C GLN A 178 7.56 -8.91 -20.63
N GLN A 179 7.58 -7.95 -21.56
CA GLN A 179 7.86 -8.21 -22.97
C GLN A 179 9.32 -8.67 -23.19
N ALA A 180 9.56 -9.15 -24.38
CA ALA A 180 10.83 -9.73 -24.79
C ALA A 180 12.05 -8.84 -24.57
N GLU A 181 11.87 -7.56 -24.71
CA GLU A 181 12.93 -6.55 -24.67
C GLU A 181 13.54 -6.43 -23.28
N LEU A 182 12.75 -6.66 -22.22
CA LEU A 182 13.23 -6.64 -20.83
C LEU A 182 13.92 -7.93 -20.39
N TRP A 183 13.85 -9.00 -21.21
CA TRP A 183 14.52 -10.27 -20.94
C TRP A 183 16.00 -10.24 -21.37
N LYS A 184 16.72 -9.20 -21.02
CA LYS A 184 18.16 -9.16 -21.08
C LYS A 184 18.74 -9.93 -19.89
N ARG A 185 20.05 -10.20 -19.91
CA ARG A 185 20.71 -11.09 -18.94
C ARG A 185 20.44 -10.71 -17.49
N GLU A 186 20.42 -9.42 -17.19
CA GLU A 186 20.22 -8.90 -15.84
C GLU A 186 19.25 -7.73 -15.85
N VAL A 187 18.43 -7.65 -14.81
CA VAL A 187 17.53 -6.53 -14.56
C VAL A 187 17.72 -6.05 -13.13
N PHE A 188 17.88 -4.76 -12.99
CA PHE A 188 17.95 -4.08 -11.70
C PHE A 188 16.64 -3.37 -11.43
N VAL A 189 16.08 -3.62 -10.25
CA VAL A 189 14.91 -2.91 -9.74
C VAL A 189 15.38 -2.01 -8.61
N PHE A 190 15.05 -0.74 -8.69
CA PHE A 190 15.35 0.24 -7.66
C PHE A 190 14.09 0.50 -6.84
N GLU A 191 14.16 0.19 -5.57
CA GLU A 191 13.12 0.49 -4.60
C GLU A 191 13.60 1.63 -3.72
N TYR A 192 12.87 2.75 -3.73
CA TYR A 192 13.23 3.94 -2.99
C TYR A 192 12.07 4.38 -2.09
N ASN A 193 11.98 3.72 -0.93
CA ASN A 193 11.02 4.05 0.12
C ASN A 193 11.68 4.94 1.19
N ASP A 194 12.24 4.36 2.24
CA ASP A 194 13.00 5.10 3.27
C ASP A 194 14.44 5.34 2.82
N THR A 195 15.04 4.30 2.28
CA THR A 195 16.39 4.30 1.71
C THR A 195 16.33 3.70 0.32
N LEU A 196 17.40 3.86 -0.44
CA LEU A 196 17.53 3.22 -1.74
C LEU A 196 17.90 1.75 -1.54
N LYS A 197 17.13 0.87 -2.17
CA LYS A 197 17.41 -0.57 -2.29
C LYS A 197 17.52 -0.94 -3.76
N THR A 198 18.41 -1.85 -4.07
CA THR A 198 18.56 -2.40 -5.41
C THR A 198 18.37 -3.90 -5.38
N LEU A 199 17.45 -4.39 -6.16
CA LEU A 199 17.19 -5.81 -6.36
C LEU A 199 17.73 -6.20 -7.72
N ARG A 200 18.59 -7.23 -7.78
CA ARG A 200 19.17 -7.76 -9.00
C ARG A 200 18.56 -9.10 -9.34
N PHE A 201 18.02 -9.19 -10.55
CA PHE A 201 17.46 -10.42 -11.10
C PHE A 201 18.24 -10.86 -12.33
N GLN A 202 18.46 -12.15 -12.45
CA GLN A 202 18.94 -12.77 -13.68
C GLN A 202 17.74 -13.31 -14.47
N CYS A 203 17.67 -12.94 -15.74
CA CYS A 203 16.57 -13.31 -16.63
C CYS A 203 17.09 -14.14 -17.79
N ASN A 204 16.46 -15.29 -18.06
CA ASN A 204 16.77 -16.13 -19.21
C ASN A 204 15.50 -16.84 -19.71
N ARG A 205 15.14 -16.64 -20.99
CA ARG A 205 13.97 -17.23 -21.60
C ARG A 205 14.05 -18.75 -21.80
N HIS A 206 15.25 -19.27 -21.88
CA HIS A 206 15.51 -20.65 -22.28
C HIS A 206 15.78 -21.58 -21.08
N THR A 207 15.76 -21.03 -19.86
CA THR A 207 16.00 -21.81 -18.62
C THR A 207 14.73 -21.93 -17.77
N THR A 208 14.75 -22.87 -16.84
CA THR A 208 13.77 -22.98 -15.77
C THR A 208 14.52 -22.99 -14.45
N PRO A 209 14.28 -22.03 -13.55
CA PRO A 209 13.35 -20.88 -13.66
C PRO A 209 13.84 -19.82 -14.66
N ARG A 210 12.92 -19.08 -15.25
CA ARG A 210 13.21 -18.01 -16.23
C ARG A 210 13.74 -16.75 -15.59
N VAL A 211 13.38 -16.49 -14.35
CA VAL A 211 13.84 -15.37 -13.52
C VAL A 211 14.41 -15.93 -12.24
N VAL A 212 15.56 -15.44 -11.85
CA VAL A 212 16.22 -15.79 -10.57
C VAL A 212 16.60 -14.50 -9.87
N PHE A 213 16.20 -14.39 -8.61
CA PHE A 213 16.69 -13.33 -7.74
C PHE A 213 18.14 -13.63 -7.36
N ILE A 214 19.02 -12.66 -7.53
CA ILE A 214 20.46 -12.83 -7.29
C ILE A 214 20.87 -12.21 -5.97
N GLU A 215 20.56 -10.94 -5.78
CA GLU A 215 21.02 -10.20 -4.61
C GLU A 215 20.16 -8.97 -4.31
N HIS A 216 20.27 -8.53 -3.09
CA HIS A 216 19.67 -7.31 -2.57
C HIS A 216 20.80 -6.44 -1.97
N LEU A 217 20.86 -5.19 -2.38
CA LEU A 217 21.80 -4.21 -1.87
C LEU A 217 21.03 -3.05 -1.26
N ASP A 218 21.33 -2.73 -0.01
CA ASP A 218 20.80 -1.58 0.71
C ASP A 218 21.82 -0.44 0.73
N TYR A 219 21.33 0.78 0.51
CA TYR A 219 22.11 2.01 0.59
C TYR A 219 21.50 2.90 1.68
N PRO A 220 21.78 2.62 2.98
CA PRO A 220 21.17 3.31 4.11
C PRO A 220 21.53 4.80 4.19
N GLU A 221 22.65 5.20 3.57
CA GLU A 221 23.07 6.60 3.44
C GLU A 221 22.23 7.39 2.42
N MET A 222 21.58 6.72 1.49
CA MET A 222 20.72 7.33 0.46
C MET A 222 19.28 7.39 0.97
N LYS A 223 19.03 8.27 1.93
CA LYS A 223 17.70 8.51 2.47
C LYS A 223 16.84 9.27 1.48
N ARG A 224 15.58 8.90 1.39
CA ARG A 224 14.59 9.65 0.62
C ARG A 224 14.41 11.03 1.23
N VAL A 225 14.55 12.06 0.41
CA VAL A 225 14.18 13.42 0.80
C VAL A 225 12.66 13.48 0.94
N ASP A 226 12.17 13.92 2.08
CA ASP A 226 10.75 14.14 2.27
C ASP A 226 10.32 15.35 1.42
N TRP A 227 9.54 15.11 0.38
CA TRP A 227 9.07 16.15 -0.53
C TRP A 227 8.27 17.24 0.19
N ALA A 228 7.67 16.93 1.35
CA ALA A 228 6.95 17.91 2.15
C ALA A 228 7.90 18.91 2.82
N GLU A 229 9.05 18.44 3.30
CA GLU A 229 10.09 19.32 3.86
C GLU A 229 10.77 20.14 2.76
N ASP A 230 11.02 19.55 1.58
CA ASP A 230 11.64 20.25 0.46
C ASP A 230 10.72 21.34 -0.14
N GLU A 231 9.40 21.09 -0.23
CA GLU A 231 8.42 22.10 -0.61
C GLU A 231 8.31 23.23 0.43
N ALA A 232 8.33 22.90 1.72
CA ALA A 232 8.32 23.91 2.78
C ALA A 232 9.58 24.77 2.77
N GLN A 233 10.74 24.18 2.50
CA GLN A 233 12.00 24.92 2.38
C GLN A 233 12.09 25.79 1.12
N ARG A 234 11.43 25.38 0.03
CA ARG A 234 11.39 26.20 -1.21
C ARG A 234 10.39 27.34 -1.15
N MET A 235 9.41 27.29 -0.24
CA MET A 235 8.42 28.34 -0.04
C MET A 235 8.78 29.32 1.10
N ALA A 236 9.84 29.05 1.85
CA ALA A 236 10.39 29.93 2.90
C ALA A 236 11.51 30.82 2.36
#